data_e3ef2a864937d36e3179318c76c2f243
#
_entry.id   e3ef2a864937d36e3179318c76c2f243
#
_cell.length_a   1.000
_cell.length_b   1.000
_cell.length_c   1.000
_cell.angle_alpha   90.00
_cell.angle_beta   90.00
_cell.angle_gamma   90.00
#
_symmetry.space_group_name_H-M   'P 1'
#
loop_
_entity.id
_entity.type
_entity.pdbx_description
1 polymer ?
#
loop_
_entity_poly.entity_id
_entity_poly.type
_entity_poly.pdbx_seq_one_letter_code
_entity_poly.pdbx_strand_id
1 'polypeptide(L)'
;YVMGHSMGGWGTWVWINESPERFAAAAPCGFPAGETGDAKLLVNLPIWGMAGGEDGARTTGIRRMVERLKAASNTNVKHSEFPGANHSEGNAAVFRSVELVDWMLGFSRRDQ
;
A
#
# COMPACT_ATOMS: atom_id res chain seq x y z
N TYR A 1 0.44 12.55 2.59
CA TYR A 1 -0.07 11.17 2.50
C TYR A 1 -0.59 10.90 1.10
N VAL A 2 -0.46 9.66 0.67
CA VAL A 2 -1.01 9.26 -0.63
C VAL A 2 -1.69 7.89 -0.50
N MET A 3 -2.84 7.76 -1.14
CA MET A 3 -3.56 6.49 -1.21
C MET A 3 -4.35 6.40 -2.51
N GLY A 4 -4.67 5.20 -2.89
CA GLY A 4 -5.51 4.97 -4.04
C GLY A 4 -5.84 3.50 -4.19
N HIS A 5 -6.89 3.22 -4.96
CA HIS A 5 -7.34 1.86 -5.24
C HIS A 5 -7.37 1.61 -6.75
N SER A 6 -7.07 0.40 -7.18
CA SER A 6 -7.05 0.00 -8.59
C SER A 6 -6.01 0.82 -9.37
N MET A 7 -6.41 1.56 -10.40
CA MET A 7 -5.50 2.45 -11.12
C MET A 7 -4.85 3.47 -10.18
N GLY A 8 -5.60 3.97 -9.19
CA GLY A 8 -5.07 4.85 -8.14
C GLY A 8 -4.04 4.15 -7.25
N GLY A 9 -4.21 2.85 -7.03
CA GLY A 9 -3.21 2.04 -6.33
C GLY A 9 -1.92 1.93 -7.12
N TRP A 10 -2.03 1.70 -8.43
CA TRP A 10 -0.88 1.69 -9.32
C TRP A 10 -0.17 3.05 -9.32
N GLY A 11 -0.94 4.13 -9.46
CA GLY A 11 -0.39 5.49 -9.40
C GLY A 11 0.31 5.78 -8.08
N THR A 12 -0.23 5.28 -6.97
CA THR A 12 0.40 5.39 -5.66
C THR A 12 1.77 4.69 -5.65
N TRP A 13 1.85 3.46 -6.14
CA TRP A 13 3.12 2.73 -6.24
C TRP A 13 4.15 3.50 -7.08
N VAL A 14 3.74 4.00 -8.24
CA VAL A 14 4.63 4.76 -9.13
C VAL A 14 5.15 6.01 -8.43
N TRP A 15 4.26 6.78 -7.83
CA TRP A 15 4.63 8.05 -7.23
C TRP A 15 5.56 7.89 -6.02
N ILE A 16 5.26 6.94 -5.14
CA ILE A 16 6.14 6.73 -3.98
C ILE A 16 7.51 6.17 -4.38
N ASN A 17 7.59 5.42 -5.48
CA ASN A 17 8.88 4.95 -5.98
C ASN A 17 9.70 6.08 -6.62
N GLU A 18 9.06 7.05 -7.25
CA GLU A 18 9.75 8.20 -7.83
C GLU A 18 10.21 9.20 -6.77
N SER A 19 9.40 9.42 -5.74
CA SER A 19 9.63 10.49 -4.77
C SER A 19 9.23 10.04 -3.36
N PRO A 20 9.87 9.01 -2.81
CA PRO A 20 9.46 8.47 -1.50
C PRO A 20 9.55 9.52 -0.37
N GLU A 21 10.45 10.48 -0.49
CA GLU A 21 10.68 11.53 0.50
C GLU A 21 9.52 12.54 0.60
N ARG A 22 8.60 12.54 -0.36
CA ARG A 22 7.45 13.46 -0.34
C ARG A 22 6.37 13.05 0.65
N PHE A 23 6.34 11.77 1.03
CA PHE A 23 5.18 11.21 1.72
C PHE A 23 5.52 10.77 3.14
N ALA A 24 4.60 11.03 4.06
CA ALA A 24 4.69 10.55 5.44
C ALA A 24 4.23 9.10 5.56
N ALA A 25 3.26 8.70 4.74
CA ALA A 25 2.74 7.33 4.66
C ALA A 25 2.01 7.14 3.34
N ALA A 26 1.85 5.89 2.94
CA ALA A 26 1.18 5.54 1.70
C ALA A 26 0.29 4.31 1.85
N ALA A 27 -0.82 4.28 1.12
CA ALA A 27 -1.72 3.13 1.07
C ALA A 27 -2.05 2.78 -0.39
N PRO A 28 -1.16 2.03 -1.07
CA PRO A 28 -1.42 1.53 -2.41
C PRO A 28 -2.32 0.31 -2.33
N CYS A 29 -3.53 0.41 -2.88
CA CYS A 29 -4.56 -0.62 -2.72
C CYS A 29 -5.09 -1.12 -4.05
N GLY A 30 -5.44 -2.41 -4.10
CA GLY A 30 -6.11 -3.02 -5.23
C GLY A 30 -5.31 -3.08 -6.53
N PHE A 31 -4.00 -2.97 -6.47
CA PHE A 31 -3.11 -3.10 -7.62
C PHE A 31 -1.71 -3.52 -7.17
N PRO A 32 -1.04 -4.45 -7.87
CA PRO A 32 0.32 -4.84 -7.53
C PRO A 32 1.33 -3.76 -7.92
N ALA A 33 2.44 -3.71 -7.20
CA ALA A 33 3.53 -2.78 -7.54
C ALA A 33 4.18 -3.12 -8.89
N GLY A 34 4.21 -4.38 -9.23
CA GLY A 34 4.82 -4.85 -10.47
C GLY A 34 6.31 -4.46 -10.55
N GLU A 35 6.73 -4.10 -11.75
CA GLU A 35 8.11 -3.69 -12.01
C GLU A 35 8.45 -2.32 -11.44
N THR A 36 7.44 -1.52 -11.09
CA THR A 36 7.66 -0.19 -10.50
C THR A 36 8.02 -0.27 -9.02
N GLY A 37 7.85 -1.45 -8.40
CA GLY A 37 8.09 -1.62 -6.98
C GLY A 37 9.55 -1.89 -6.66
N ASP A 38 10.28 -0.91 -6.15
CA ASP A 38 11.62 -1.09 -5.60
C ASP A 38 11.59 -0.96 -4.09
N ALA A 39 11.60 -2.11 -3.41
CA ALA A 39 11.50 -2.18 -1.96
C ALA A 39 12.63 -1.43 -1.24
N LYS A 40 13.81 -1.37 -1.83
CA LYS A 40 14.96 -0.69 -1.22
C LYS A 40 14.76 0.83 -1.14
N LEU A 41 14.08 1.40 -2.13
CA LEU A 41 13.78 2.83 -2.13
C LEU A 41 12.72 3.18 -1.08
N LEU A 42 11.92 2.20 -0.67
CA LEU A 42 10.75 2.41 0.17
C LEU A 42 10.97 1.99 1.63
N VAL A 43 12.21 1.67 2.00
CA VAL A 43 12.52 1.11 3.33
C VAL A 43 12.07 1.99 4.50
N ASN A 44 12.07 3.30 4.32
CA ASN A 44 11.72 4.25 5.38
C ASN A 44 10.28 4.79 5.28
N LEU A 45 9.54 4.40 4.24
CA LEU A 45 8.19 4.90 4.04
C LEU A 45 7.18 3.94 4.66
N PRO A 46 6.34 4.39 5.60
CA PRO A 46 5.25 3.58 6.11
C PRO A 46 4.24 3.28 4.98
N ILE A 47 3.95 1.99 4.78
CA ILE A 47 3.08 1.54 3.69
C ILE A 47 2.07 0.53 4.22
N TRP A 48 0.80 0.72 3.87
CA TRP A 48 -0.25 -0.27 4.13
C TRP A 48 -0.88 -0.69 2.81
N GLY A 49 -0.55 -1.90 2.36
CA GLY A 49 -1.14 -2.47 1.14
C GLY A 49 -2.42 -3.22 1.46
N MET A 50 -3.48 -2.95 0.71
CA MET A 50 -4.78 -3.59 0.90
C MET A 50 -5.37 -4.05 -0.43
N ALA A 51 -6.11 -5.15 -0.39
CA ALA A 51 -6.89 -5.64 -1.52
C ALA A 51 -8.05 -6.49 -1.04
N GLY A 52 -9.06 -6.67 -1.88
CA GLY A 52 -10.07 -7.71 -1.66
C GLY A 52 -9.40 -9.08 -1.70
N GLY A 53 -9.84 -10.00 -0.85
CA GLY A 53 -9.28 -11.36 -0.81
C GLY A 53 -9.52 -12.16 -2.09
N GLU A 54 -10.52 -11.78 -2.88
CA GLU A 54 -10.90 -12.41 -4.13
C GLU A 54 -10.60 -11.52 -5.35
N ASP A 55 -9.48 -10.81 -5.32
CA ASP A 55 -9.07 -9.91 -6.41
C ASP A 55 -7.89 -10.47 -7.23
N GLY A 56 -7.69 -11.76 -7.19
CA GLY A 56 -6.76 -12.49 -8.05
C GLY A 56 -5.31 -11.99 -7.96
N ALA A 57 -4.73 -11.66 -9.10
CA ALA A 57 -3.33 -11.24 -9.19
C ALA A 57 -3.06 -9.92 -8.44
N ARG A 58 -4.07 -9.08 -8.25
CA ARG A 58 -3.93 -7.85 -7.46
C ARG A 58 -3.67 -8.19 -5.99
N THR A 59 -4.42 -9.13 -5.46
CA THR A 59 -4.25 -9.61 -4.09
C THR A 59 -2.87 -10.22 -3.88
N THR A 60 -2.49 -11.17 -4.73
CA THR A 60 -1.20 -11.86 -4.60
C THR A 60 -0.02 -10.93 -4.86
N GLY A 61 -0.17 -9.99 -5.78
CA GLY A 61 0.90 -9.03 -6.11
C GLY A 61 1.18 -8.07 -4.97
N ILE A 62 0.15 -7.58 -4.29
CA ILE A 62 0.33 -6.73 -3.10
C ILE A 62 0.99 -7.54 -1.98
N ARG A 63 0.54 -8.77 -1.77
CA ARG A 63 1.11 -9.66 -0.76
C ARG A 63 2.62 -9.85 -0.97
N ARG A 64 3.02 -10.10 -2.21
CA ARG A 64 4.45 -10.27 -2.56
C ARG A 64 5.25 -9.00 -2.31
N MET A 65 4.70 -7.85 -2.66
CA MET A 65 5.41 -6.58 -2.44
C MET A 65 5.58 -6.29 -0.96
N VAL A 66 4.56 -6.57 -0.15
CA VAL A 66 4.65 -6.43 1.30
C VAL A 66 5.76 -7.32 1.87
N GLU A 67 5.85 -8.55 1.40
CA GLU A 67 6.93 -9.47 1.81
C GLU A 67 8.32 -8.91 1.43
N ARG A 68 8.43 -8.34 0.23
CA ARG A 68 9.68 -7.72 -0.23
C ARG A 68 10.05 -6.49 0.60
N LEU A 69 9.07 -5.69 0.99
CA LEU A 69 9.28 -4.53 1.86
C LEU A 69 9.78 -4.97 3.24
N LYS A 70 9.19 -5.99 3.80
CA LYS A 70 9.65 -6.57 5.07
C LYS A 70 11.07 -7.11 4.95
N ALA A 71 11.38 -7.81 3.88
CA ALA A 71 12.71 -8.36 3.62
C ALA A 71 13.75 -7.25 3.45
N ALA A 72 13.36 -6.08 2.94
CA ALA A 72 14.23 -4.92 2.80
C ALA A 72 14.34 -4.10 4.10
N SER A 73 13.77 -4.61 5.19
CA SER A 73 13.82 -4.01 6.54
C SER A 73 12.90 -2.79 6.74
N ASN A 74 11.83 -2.69 5.97
CA ASN A 74 10.79 -1.71 6.28
C ASN A 74 10.02 -2.22 7.51
N THR A 75 10.11 -1.49 8.62
CA THR A 75 9.49 -1.88 9.90
C THR A 75 8.07 -1.31 10.07
N ASN A 76 7.61 -0.50 9.12
CA ASN A 76 6.28 0.13 9.18
C ASN A 76 5.41 -0.28 7.99
N VAL A 77 5.49 -1.54 7.59
CA VAL A 77 4.64 -2.05 6.52
C VAL A 77 3.52 -2.91 7.11
N LYS A 78 2.30 -2.67 6.61
CA LYS A 78 1.10 -3.44 6.97
C LYS A 78 0.44 -4.00 5.72
N HIS A 79 -0.33 -5.05 5.90
CA HIS A 79 -1.04 -5.72 4.83
C HIS A 79 -2.41 -6.16 5.31
N SER A 80 -3.44 -5.92 4.50
CA SER A 80 -4.78 -6.40 4.77
C SER A 80 -5.42 -6.95 3.50
N GLU A 81 -6.12 -8.07 3.64
CA GLU A 81 -6.97 -8.65 2.60
C GLU A 81 -8.38 -8.74 3.18
N PHE A 82 -9.35 -8.20 2.46
CA PHE A 82 -10.75 -8.24 2.90
C PHE A 82 -11.37 -9.57 2.47
N PRO A 83 -11.66 -10.49 3.41
CA PRO A 83 -12.12 -11.84 3.05
C PRO A 83 -13.38 -11.81 2.19
N GLY A 84 -13.35 -12.59 1.09
CA GLY A 84 -14.49 -12.73 0.19
C GLY A 84 -14.77 -11.53 -0.71
N ALA A 85 -14.06 -10.42 -0.56
CA ALA A 85 -14.30 -9.22 -1.34
C ALA A 85 -13.67 -9.31 -2.73
N ASN A 86 -14.44 -8.98 -3.76
CA ASN A 86 -13.93 -8.81 -5.11
C ASN A 86 -13.31 -7.41 -5.26
N HIS A 87 -12.94 -7.04 -6.48
CA HIS A 87 -12.28 -5.75 -6.74
C HIS A 87 -13.11 -4.54 -6.29
N SER A 88 -14.39 -4.50 -6.64
CA SER A 88 -15.28 -3.39 -6.26
C SER A 88 -15.57 -3.36 -4.76
N GLU A 89 -15.77 -4.53 -4.16
CA GLU A 89 -15.99 -4.64 -2.72
C GLU A 89 -14.75 -4.25 -1.93
N GLY A 90 -13.57 -4.60 -2.44
CA GLY A 90 -12.30 -4.17 -1.88
C GLY A 90 -12.14 -2.65 -1.92
N ASN A 91 -12.54 -2.01 -3.03
CA ASN A 91 -12.55 -0.55 -3.13
C ASN A 91 -13.39 0.08 -2.02
N ALA A 92 -14.61 -0.40 -1.84
CA ALA A 92 -15.51 0.12 -0.81
C ALA A 92 -14.91 -0.09 0.59
N ALA A 93 -14.32 -1.25 0.86
CA ALA A 93 -13.71 -1.56 2.15
C ALA A 93 -12.53 -0.64 2.47
N VAL A 94 -11.67 -0.38 1.49
CA VAL A 94 -10.52 0.52 1.65
C VAL A 94 -10.99 1.93 2.07
N PHE A 95 -11.95 2.48 1.33
CA PHE A 95 -12.40 3.85 1.58
C PHE A 95 -13.33 4.00 2.78
N ARG A 96 -13.78 2.90 3.37
CA ARG A 96 -14.50 2.90 4.66
C ARG A 96 -13.58 2.69 5.85
N SER A 97 -12.31 2.41 5.62
CA SER A 97 -11.39 2.06 6.70
C SER A 97 -10.96 3.30 7.49
N VAL A 98 -11.59 3.50 8.62
CA VAL A 98 -11.19 4.54 9.59
C VAL A 98 -9.80 4.21 10.14
N GLU A 99 -9.50 2.94 10.36
CA GLU A 99 -8.18 2.51 10.85
C GLU A 99 -7.05 2.93 9.93
N LEU A 100 -7.29 2.88 8.61
CA LEU A 100 -6.27 3.30 7.63
C LEU A 100 -5.95 4.78 7.80
N VAL A 101 -6.97 5.61 7.89
CA VAL A 101 -6.80 7.06 8.04
C VAL A 101 -6.05 7.38 9.34
N ASP A 102 -6.49 6.77 10.44
CA ASP A 102 -5.85 6.97 11.75
C ASP A 102 -4.40 6.53 11.73
N TRP A 103 -4.12 5.39 11.10
CA TRP A 103 -2.76 4.88 10.99
C TRP A 103 -1.87 5.85 10.19
N MET A 104 -2.34 6.31 9.02
CA MET A 104 -1.57 7.25 8.20
C MET A 104 -1.27 8.55 8.94
N LEU A 105 -2.26 9.10 9.64
CA LEU A 105 -2.12 10.35 10.37
C LEU A 105 -1.15 10.24 11.56
N GLY A 106 -0.79 9.03 11.96
CA GLY A 106 0.21 8.80 12.99
C GLY A 106 1.65 9.04 12.54
N PHE A 107 1.86 9.25 11.24
CA PHE A 107 3.21 9.46 10.70
C PHE A 107 3.41 10.89 10.23
N SER A 108 4.67 11.34 10.32
CA SER A 108 5.10 12.63 9.84
C SER A 108 6.38 12.44 9.02
N ARG A 109 6.59 13.26 8.01
CA ARG A 109 7.83 13.23 7.24
C ARG A 109 9.06 13.47 8.11
N ARG A 110 8.90 14.14 9.23
CA ARG A 110 9.98 14.39 10.19
C ARG A 110 10.47 13.12 10.89
N ASP A 111 9.66 12.06 10.85
CA ASP A 111 9.96 10.79 11.51
C ASP A 111 10.74 9.82 10.60
N GLN A 112 11.04 10.22 9.40
CA GLN A 112 11.70 9.38 8.41
C GLN A 112 13.20 9.69 8.30
#